data_4a93546618070c31a635343d744f715f
#
_entry.id   4a93546618070c31a635343d744f715f
#
_cell.length_a   1.000
_cell.length_b   1.000
_cell.length_c   1.000
_cell.angle_alpha   90.00
_cell.angle_beta   90.00
_cell.angle_gamma   90.00
#
_symmetry.space_group_name_H-M   'P 1'
#
loop_
_entity.id
_entity.type
_entity.pdbx_description
1 polymer ?
#
loop_
_entity_poly.entity_id
_entity_poly.type
_entity_poly.pdbx_seq_one_letter_code
_entity_poly.pdbx_strand_id
1 'polypeptide(L)'
;VTLVAMTGRAGSTLAQHADIVLDAGVDEEACPLNLAPTASTTAQMALGDALAVALLDARGFREEDFARSHPGGSLGRKLLTHVH
;
A
#
# COMPACT_ATOMS: atom_id res chain seq x y z
N VAL A 1 -14.09 -15.07 4.60
CA VAL A 1 -12.98 -14.20 4.18
C VAL A 1 -13.20 -12.78 4.70
N THR A 2 -12.19 -12.22 5.31
CA THR A 2 -12.24 -10.82 5.77
C THR A 2 -12.06 -9.89 4.56
N LEU A 3 -12.99 -8.95 4.39
CA LEU A 3 -12.92 -7.96 3.34
C LEU A 3 -12.44 -6.63 3.91
N VAL A 4 -11.34 -6.11 3.38
CA VAL A 4 -10.82 -4.79 3.73
C VAL A 4 -11.07 -3.85 2.55
N ALA A 5 -11.77 -2.75 2.79
CA ALA A 5 -12.04 -1.76 1.76
C ALA A 5 -11.21 -0.50 2.01
N MET A 6 -10.64 0.03 0.95
CA MET A 6 -9.97 1.33 0.97
C MET A 6 -10.79 2.28 0.11
N THR A 7 -11.41 3.26 0.73
CA THR A 7 -12.35 4.16 0.06
C THR A 7 -12.39 5.53 0.74
N GLY A 8 -12.74 6.55 -0.01
CA GLY A 8 -12.97 7.87 0.55
C GLY A 8 -14.41 8.09 1.02
N ARG A 9 -15.27 7.08 0.87
CA ARG A 9 -16.68 7.20 1.25
C ARG A 9 -17.07 6.08 2.20
N ALA A 10 -17.18 6.41 3.48
CA ALA A 10 -17.59 5.45 4.50
C ALA A 10 -19.01 4.91 4.28
N GLY A 11 -19.86 5.66 3.59
CA GLY A 11 -21.25 5.25 3.29
C GLY A 11 -21.41 4.50 1.96
N SER A 12 -20.32 4.23 1.23
CA SER A 12 -20.39 3.54 -0.06
C SER A 12 -20.83 2.08 0.10
N THR A 13 -21.32 1.49 -0.97
CA THR A 13 -21.72 0.08 -0.97
C THR A 13 -20.53 -0.82 -0.60
N LEU A 14 -19.34 -0.50 -1.12
CA LEU A 14 -18.12 -1.25 -0.79
C LEU A 14 -17.83 -1.20 0.70
N ALA A 15 -17.88 0.00 1.31
CA ALA A 15 -17.61 0.17 2.73
C ALA A 15 -18.65 -0.54 3.60
N GLN A 16 -19.90 -0.55 3.17
CA GLN A 16 -20.99 -1.21 3.93
C GLN A 16 -20.82 -2.72 3.98
N HIS A 17 -20.19 -3.31 2.96
CA HIS A 17 -19.99 -4.76 2.88
C HIS A 17 -18.61 -5.19 3.41
N ALA A 18 -17.74 -4.25 3.75
CA ALA A 18 -16.41 -4.55 4.24
C ALA A 18 -16.40 -4.80 5.74
N ASP A 19 -15.51 -5.67 6.19
CA ASP A 19 -15.29 -5.90 7.62
C ASP A 19 -14.42 -4.79 8.21
N ILE A 20 -13.48 -4.26 7.42
CA ILE A 20 -12.58 -3.18 7.82
C ILE A 20 -12.57 -2.14 6.71
N VAL A 21 -12.69 -0.87 7.09
CA VAL A 21 -12.64 0.24 6.14
C VAL A 21 -11.44 1.12 6.46
N LEU A 22 -10.60 1.35 5.44
CA LEU A 22 -9.49 2.30 5.52
C LEU A 22 -9.89 3.54 4.72
N ASP A 23 -9.88 4.69 5.40
CA ASP A 23 -10.27 5.95 4.79
C ASP A 23 -9.12 6.55 4.00
N ALA A 24 -9.28 6.62 2.67
CA ALA A 24 -8.34 7.25 1.76
C ALA A 24 -8.96 8.50 1.12
N GLY A 25 -9.92 9.12 1.79
CA GLY A 25 -10.63 10.30 1.27
C GLY A 25 -9.74 11.51 1.14
N VAL A 26 -10.03 12.31 0.11
CA VAL A 26 -9.40 13.62 -0.12
C VAL A 26 -10.49 14.66 -0.31
N ASP A 27 -10.20 15.92 0.02
CA ASP A 27 -11.18 17.00 -0.11
C ASP A 27 -11.47 17.31 -1.57
N GLU A 28 -10.42 17.31 -2.40
CA GLU A 28 -10.55 17.58 -3.83
C GLU A 28 -9.40 16.94 -4.59
N GLU A 29 -9.60 16.74 -5.88
CA GLU A 29 -8.54 16.27 -6.77
C GLU A 29 -7.64 17.42 -7.19
N ALA A 30 -6.42 17.10 -7.63
CA ALA A 30 -5.47 18.09 -8.13
C ALA A 30 -5.79 18.55 -9.56
N CYS A 31 -6.78 17.93 -10.18
CA CYS A 31 -7.26 18.32 -11.51
C CYS A 31 -7.99 19.66 -11.44
N PRO A 32 -7.77 20.57 -12.39
CA PRO A 32 -8.48 21.86 -12.41
C PRO A 32 -10.01 21.73 -12.41
N LEU A 33 -10.54 20.63 -12.97
CA LEU A 33 -11.97 20.36 -12.99
C LEU A 33 -12.44 19.51 -11.82
N ASN A 34 -11.52 19.11 -10.94
CA ASN A 34 -11.79 18.21 -9.82
C ASN A 34 -12.42 16.87 -10.25
N LEU A 35 -12.03 16.37 -11.42
CA LEU A 35 -12.59 15.14 -12.00
C LEU A 35 -11.58 14.02 -12.10
N ALA A 36 -10.37 14.31 -12.59
CA ALA A 36 -9.36 13.29 -12.80
C ALA A 36 -8.81 12.79 -11.47
N PRO A 37 -8.78 11.47 -11.23
CA PRO A 37 -8.18 10.94 -10.00
C PRO A 37 -6.69 11.25 -9.96
N THR A 38 -6.29 12.06 -9.01
CA THR A 38 -4.92 12.52 -8.82
C THR A 38 -4.56 12.49 -7.33
N ALA A 39 -5.13 13.40 -6.53
CA ALA A 39 -4.94 13.37 -5.08
C ALA A 39 -5.46 12.09 -4.47
N SER A 40 -6.61 11.59 -4.93
CA SER A 40 -7.20 10.35 -4.42
C SER A 40 -6.31 9.13 -4.72
N THR A 41 -5.75 9.02 -5.94
CA THR A 41 -4.87 7.91 -6.28
C THR A 41 -3.57 7.98 -5.50
N THR A 42 -3.02 9.16 -5.30
CA THR A 42 -1.83 9.36 -4.47
C THR A 42 -2.08 8.96 -3.02
N ALA A 43 -3.23 9.35 -2.47
CA ALA A 43 -3.60 8.98 -1.10
C ALA A 43 -3.77 7.47 -0.96
N GLN A 44 -4.39 6.82 -1.94
CA GLN A 44 -4.57 5.37 -1.94
C GLN A 44 -3.23 4.63 -2.00
N MET A 45 -2.30 5.08 -2.84
CA MET A 45 -0.97 4.50 -2.92
C MET A 45 -0.20 4.66 -1.62
N ALA A 46 -0.23 5.86 -1.03
CA ALA A 46 0.46 6.12 0.22
C ALA A 46 -0.07 5.24 1.35
N LEU A 47 -1.40 5.12 1.46
CA LEU A 47 -2.04 4.28 2.48
C LEU A 47 -1.74 2.81 2.24
N GLY A 48 -1.79 2.37 0.98
CA GLY A 48 -1.46 0.99 0.61
C GLY A 48 -0.01 0.64 0.93
N ASP A 49 0.92 1.54 0.63
CA ASP A 49 2.33 1.36 0.94
C ASP A 49 2.56 1.29 2.45
N ALA A 50 1.90 2.16 3.21
CA ALA A 50 2.00 2.14 4.67
C ALA A 50 1.48 0.82 5.24
N LEU A 51 0.37 0.32 4.72
CA LEU A 51 -0.19 -0.97 5.14
C LEU A 51 0.77 -2.12 4.80
N ALA A 52 1.36 -2.09 3.60
CA ALA A 52 2.30 -3.11 3.17
C ALA A 52 3.53 -3.14 4.07
N VAL A 53 4.09 -1.98 4.39
CA VAL A 53 5.25 -1.88 5.28
C VAL A 53 4.90 -2.38 6.69
N ALA A 54 3.72 -2.02 7.20
CA ALA A 54 3.28 -2.48 8.51
C ALA A 54 3.14 -4.01 8.55
N LEU A 55 2.62 -4.61 7.48
CA LEU A 55 2.48 -6.07 7.38
C LEU A 55 3.83 -6.76 7.28
N LEU A 56 4.77 -6.19 6.55
CA LEU A 56 6.12 -6.74 6.45
C LEU A 56 6.81 -6.73 7.82
N ASP A 57 6.66 -5.64 8.56
CA ASP A 57 7.22 -5.52 9.90
C ASP A 57 6.58 -6.53 10.86
N ALA A 58 5.25 -6.66 10.80
CA ALA A 58 4.52 -7.60 11.65
C ALA A 58 4.91 -9.06 11.38
N ARG A 59 5.32 -9.38 10.15
CA ARG A 59 5.77 -10.72 9.78
C ARG A 59 7.25 -10.96 10.05
N GLY A 60 7.97 -9.97 10.54
CA GLY A 60 9.40 -10.07 10.74
C GLY A 60 10.21 -10.16 9.45
N PHE A 61 9.69 -9.57 8.37
CA PHE A 61 10.36 -9.56 7.07
C PHE A 61 11.66 -8.74 7.17
N ARG A 62 12.76 -9.32 6.70
CA ARG A 62 14.09 -8.74 6.83
C ARG A 62 14.74 -8.51 5.47
N GLU A 63 15.89 -7.84 5.50
CA GLU A 63 16.67 -7.56 4.30
C GLU A 63 17.02 -8.84 3.52
N GLU A 64 17.33 -9.91 4.23
CA GLU A 64 17.66 -11.20 3.62
C GLU A 64 16.45 -11.77 2.85
N ASP A 65 15.26 -11.58 3.38
CA ASP A 65 14.03 -12.02 2.73
C ASP A 65 13.77 -11.22 1.46
N PHE A 66 14.01 -9.91 1.50
CA PHE A 66 13.90 -9.06 0.34
C PHE A 66 14.90 -9.48 -0.74
N ALA A 67 16.15 -9.75 -0.35
CA ALA A 67 17.20 -10.17 -1.27
C ALA A 67 16.83 -11.48 -1.96
N ARG A 68 16.24 -12.44 -1.23
CA ARG A 68 15.79 -13.70 -1.80
C ARG A 68 14.64 -13.52 -2.79
N SER A 69 13.75 -12.56 -2.52
CA SER A 69 12.64 -12.23 -3.41
C SER A 69 13.08 -11.49 -4.67
N HIS A 70 14.21 -10.79 -4.61
CA HIS A 70 14.71 -9.92 -5.68
C HIS A 70 16.19 -10.19 -6.00
N PRO A 71 16.57 -11.44 -6.28
CA PRO A 71 17.99 -11.78 -6.44
C PRO A 71 18.67 -11.08 -7.61
N GLY A 72 17.89 -10.68 -8.63
CA GLY A 72 18.42 -9.97 -9.80
C GLY A 72 18.56 -8.47 -9.60
N GLY A 73 18.04 -7.89 -8.52
CA GLY A 73 18.11 -6.46 -8.25
C GLY A 73 19.45 -6.06 -7.64
N SER A 74 19.81 -4.78 -7.76
CA SER A 74 21.07 -4.27 -7.21
C SER A 74 21.18 -4.44 -5.71
N LEU A 75 20.09 -4.18 -4.98
CA LEU A 75 20.04 -4.36 -3.53
C LEU A 75 20.11 -5.83 -3.15
N GLY A 76 19.38 -6.68 -3.86
CA GLY A 76 19.41 -8.13 -3.63
C GLY A 76 20.79 -8.70 -3.83
N ARG A 77 21.47 -8.32 -4.93
CA ARG A 77 22.83 -8.77 -5.20
C ARG A 77 23.82 -8.30 -4.14
N LYS A 78 23.67 -7.05 -3.70
CA LYS A 78 24.55 -6.48 -2.68
C LYS A 78 24.43 -7.25 -1.36
N LEU A 79 23.20 -7.54 -0.93
CA LEU A 79 22.96 -8.27 0.30
C LEU A 79 23.44 -9.71 0.24
N LEU A 80 23.19 -10.39 -0.89
CA LEU A 80 23.62 -11.78 -1.08
C LEU A 80 25.15 -11.90 -1.16
N THR A 81 25.82 -10.87 -1.68
CA THR A 81 27.28 -10.85 -1.77
C THR A 81 27.93 -10.74 -0.40
N HIS A 82 27.27 -10.11 0.55
CA HIS A 82 27.82 -9.88 1.89
C HIS A 82 27.45 -10.96 2.91
N VAL A 83 26.59 -11.90 2.52
CA VAL A 83 26.16 -13.00 3.41
C VAL A 83 27.07 -14.21 3.18
N HIS A 84 28.26 -14.18 3.70
CA HIS A 84 29.19 -15.31 3.62
C HIS A 84 29.79 -15.62 4.97
#